data_14d7dbdf1294d9fd596a4410efffdb73
#
_entry.id   14d7dbdf1294d9fd596a4410efffdb73
#
_cell.length_a   1.000
_cell.length_b   1.000
_cell.length_c   1.000
_cell.angle_alpha   90.00
_cell.angle_beta   90.00
_cell.angle_gamma   90.00
#
_symmetry.space_group_name_H-M   'P 1'
#
loop_
_entity.id
_entity.type
_entity.pdbx_description
1 polymer ?
#
loop_
_entity_poly.entity_id
_entity_poly.type
_entity_poly.pdbx_seq_one_letter_code
_entity_poly.pdbx_strand_id
1 'polypeptide(L)'
;MKDWKEYESFVQRLQQALISSEDYLKQKNIVVEKNKKIVDKAGIEREFDIYWKYELAGITYETVIECKHYSSAIQVGLIDAFVGKLSDLPQLIPVFATTVGYQSGAETKARQHNIELLIVREQSDSDWVSHDGIPLIREVNVEMHLVSPTIITSFSPLLDKEWAELTYPNGIPENNPMIGFNNEMFLENDTSKVSLLELAQQLQPLDEEESGDYETTVEFDGYLLHKDEKWKLKAYRINYTIHKTHKETFNIDFSKELDGVIEYINRGKKKTILKSGGVKEEILRQDKR
;
A
#
# COMPACT_ATOMS: atom_id res chain seq x y z
N MET A 1 16.87 -18.10 -3.52
CA MET A 1 16.94 -18.91 -4.78
C MET A 1 17.82 -20.14 -4.55
N LYS A 2 17.38 -21.31 -4.98
CA LYS A 2 18.03 -22.60 -4.66
C LYS A 2 19.01 -23.09 -5.73
N ASP A 3 18.74 -22.77 -7.00
CA ASP A 3 19.55 -23.21 -8.13
C ASP A 3 19.61 -22.20 -9.28
N TRP A 4 20.42 -22.49 -10.30
CA TRP A 4 20.63 -21.64 -11.46
C TRP A 4 19.39 -21.49 -12.35
N LYS A 5 18.50 -22.50 -12.44
CA LYS A 5 17.26 -22.46 -13.23
C LYS A 5 16.24 -21.54 -12.60
N GLU A 6 16.15 -21.56 -11.27
CA GLU A 6 15.33 -20.65 -10.49
C GLU A 6 15.82 -19.20 -10.66
N TYR A 7 17.15 -19.01 -10.68
CA TYR A 7 17.75 -17.70 -10.93
C TYR A 7 17.44 -17.15 -12.31
N GLU A 8 17.60 -17.94 -13.38
CA GLU A 8 17.22 -17.52 -14.74
C GLU A 8 15.74 -17.14 -14.82
N SER A 9 14.86 -17.92 -14.21
CA SER A 9 13.43 -17.62 -14.16
C SER A 9 13.14 -16.33 -13.40
N PHE A 10 13.90 -16.05 -12.34
CA PHE A 10 13.81 -14.82 -11.58
C PHE A 10 14.28 -13.61 -12.43
N VAL A 11 15.42 -13.69 -13.09
CA VAL A 11 15.90 -12.64 -14.00
C VAL A 11 14.91 -12.40 -15.13
N GLN A 12 14.37 -13.44 -15.76
CA GLN A 12 13.34 -13.33 -16.79
C GLN A 12 12.12 -12.52 -16.30
N ARG A 13 11.60 -12.90 -15.13
CA ARG A 13 10.42 -12.25 -14.55
C ARG A 13 10.68 -10.77 -14.28
N LEU A 14 11.81 -10.42 -13.69
CA LEU A 14 12.15 -9.03 -13.40
C LEU A 14 12.37 -8.21 -14.68
N GLN A 15 13.01 -8.80 -15.71
CA GLN A 15 13.18 -8.12 -17.01
C GLN A 15 11.83 -7.91 -17.70
N GLN A 16 10.92 -8.90 -17.64
CA GLN A 16 9.57 -8.76 -18.18
C GLN A 16 8.80 -7.64 -17.45
N ALA A 17 8.90 -7.57 -16.13
CA ALA A 17 8.27 -6.52 -15.33
C ALA A 17 8.80 -5.12 -15.70
N LEU A 18 10.13 -4.98 -15.87
CA LEU A 18 10.74 -3.72 -16.32
C LEU A 18 10.23 -3.28 -17.69
N ILE A 19 10.21 -4.19 -18.66
CA ILE A 19 9.72 -3.90 -20.03
C ILE A 19 8.25 -3.50 -19.98
N SER A 20 7.45 -4.20 -19.17
CA SER A 20 6.01 -3.91 -19.02
C SER A 20 5.72 -2.62 -18.26
N SER A 21 6.67 -2.09 -17.47
CA SER A 21 6.54 -0.83 -16.75
C SER A 21 6.81 0.40 -17.62
N GLU A 22 7.52 0.24 -18.74
CA GLU A 22 7.82 1.30 -19.68
C GLU A 22 6.66 1.46 -20.69
N ASP A 23 5.93 2.55 -20.64
CA ASP A 23 4.70 2.78 -21.43
C ASP A 23 4.90 2.52 -22.94
N TYR A 24 6.03 2.95 -23.48
CA TYR A 24 6.37 2.73 -24.88
C TYR A 24 6.58 1.24 -25.20
N LEU A 25 7.34 0.53 -24.37
CA LEU A 25 7.66 -0.88 -24.59
C LEU A 25 6.48 -1.80 -24.30
N LYS A 26 5.62 -1.41 -23.36
CA LYS A 26 4.37 -2.12 -23.04
C LYS A 26 3.47 -2.26 -24.26
N GLN A 27 3.36 -1.21 -25.08
CA GLN A 27 2.57 -1.22 -26.31
C GLN A 27 3.13 -2.17 -27.40
N LYS A 28 4.39 -2.57 -27.29
CA LYS A 28 5.07 -3.47 -28.24
C LYS A 28 4.87 -4.96 -27.93
N ASN A 29 4.22 -5.31 -26.82
CA ASN A 29 4.01 -6.68 -26.37
C ASN A 29 5.29 -7.54 -26.39
N ILE A 30 6.39 -6.97 -25.91
CA ILE A 30 7.69 -7.63 -25.89
C ILE A 30 7.66 -8.79 -24.88
N VAL A 31 8.00 -9.97 -25.34
CA VAL A 31 8.11 -11.19 -24.52
C VAL A 31 9.57 -11.50 -24.23
N VAL A 32 9.88 -11.70 -22.96
CA VAL A 32 11.21 -12.15 -22.52
C VAL A 32 11.27 -13.68 -22.57
N GLU A 33 12.07 -14.19 -23.49
CA GLU A 33 12.26 -15.63 -23.73
C GLU A 33 13.42 -16.18 -22.88
N LYS A 34 13.38 -17.47 -22.57
CA LYS A 34 14.50 -18.23 -21.96
C LYS A 34 15.12 -19.19 -22.96
N ASN A 35 16.39 -19.54 -22.73
CA ASN A 35 17.13 -20.56 -23.46
C ASN A 35 17.07 -20.34 -24.97
N LYS A 36 17.30 -19.08 -25.39
CA LYS A 36 17.25 -18.70 -26.80
C LYS A 36 18.48 -19.19 -27.53
N LYS A 37 18.24 -19.95 -28.59
CA LYS A 37 19.31 -20.40 -29.51
C LYS A 37 19.42 -19.48 -30.69
N ILE A 38 20.62 -19.00 -30.97
CA ILE A 38 20.95 -18.11 -32.10
C ILE A 38 22.11 -18.77 -32.84
N VAL A 39 22.00 -18.92 -34.16
CA VAL A 39 23.02 -19.51 -34.99
C VAL A 39 24.05 -18.45 -35.33
N ASP A 40 25.32 -18.72 -35.07
CA ASP A 40 26.43 -17.85 -35.43
C ASP A 40 26.82 -17.95 -36.91
N LYS A 41 27.79 -17.12 -37.36
CA LYS A 41 28.24 -17.09 -38.76
C LYS A 41 28.89 -18.41 -39.22
N ALA A 42 29.36 -19.22 -38.30
CA ALA A 42 29.94 -20.55 -38.57
C ALA A 42 28.89 -21.66 -38.60
N GLY A 43 27.61 -21.34 -38.37
CA GLY A 43 26.52 -22.33 -38.31
C GLY A 43 26.38 -23.03 -36.95
N ILE A 44 27.05 -22.56 -35.90
CA ILE A 44 27.00 -23.13 -34.57
C ILE A 44 25.88 -22.46 -33.77
N GLU A 45 25.04 -23.27 -33.10
CA GLU A 45 24.04 -22.77 -32.16
C GLU A 45 24.70 -22.27 -30.88
N ARG A 46 24.39 -21.03 -30.52
CA ARG A 46 24.74 -20.40 -29.24
C ARG A 46 23.48 -20.19 -28.42
N GLU A 47 23.43 -20.78 -27.24
CA GLU A 47 22.27 -20.61 -26.34
C GLU A 47 22.53 -19.50 -25.35
N PHE A 48 21.53 -18.63 -25.16
CA PHE A 48 21.53 -17.54 -24.20
C PHE A 48 20.43 -17.77 -23.19
N ASP A 49 20.70 -17.49 -21.92
CA ASP A 49 19.78 -17.77 -20.83
C ASP A 49 18.49 -16.94 -20.95
N ILE A 50 18.62 -15.67 -21.30
CA ILE A 50 17.49 -14.73 -21.48
C ILE A 50 17.67 -13.95 -22.77
N TYR A 51 16.55 -13.73 -23.47
CA TYR A 51 16.50 -12.98 -24.74
C TYR A 51 15.22 -12.19 -24.87
N TRP A 52 15.31 -11.02 -25.46
CA TRP A 52 14.15 -10.25 -25.92
C TRP A 52 14.55 -9.31 -27.05
N LYS A 53 13.55 -8.91 -27.87
CA LYS A 53 13.76 -7.98 -28.98
C LYS A 53 12.58 -7.03 -29.16
N TYR A 54 12.87 -5.89 -29.76
CA TYR A 54 11.87 -4.95 -30.23
C TYR A 54 12.37 -4.23 -31.48
N GLU A 55 11.44 -3.59 -32.20
CA GLU A 55 11.74 -2.77 -33.35
C GLU A 55 11.42 -1.32 -33.07
N LEU A 56 12.36 -0.43 -33.39
CA LEU A 56 12.21 1.01 -33.31
C LEU A 56 12.71 1.64 -34.58
N ALA A 57 11.88 2.41 -35.28
CA ALA A 57 12.20 3.11 -36.52
C ALA A 57 12.82 2.19 -37.62
N GLY A 58 12.33 0.96 -37.75
CA GLY A 58 12.82 -0.06 -38.70
C GLY A 58 14.14 -0.73 -38.30
N ILE A 59 14.66 -0.45 -37.10
CA ILE A 59 15.86 -1.11 -36.55
C ILE A 59 15.45 -2.10 -35.49
N THR A 60 15.90 -3.36 -35.61
CA THR A 60 15.70 -4.39 -34.61
C THR A 60 16.79 -4.32 -33.54
N TYR A 61 16.38 -4.24 -32.30
CA TYR A 61 17.24 -4.28 -31.12
C TYR A 61 17.05 -5.63 -30.44
N GLU A 62 18.09 -6.40 -30.34
CA GLU A 62 18.09 -7.74 -29.75
C GLU A 62 19.00 -7.75 -28.52
N THR A 63 18.43 -8.10 -27.35
CA THR A 63 19.17 -8.17 -26.09
C THR A 63 19.31 -9.61 -25.65
N VAL A 64 20.53 -9.98 -25.27
CA VAL A 64 20.86 -11.29 -24.70
C VAL A 64 21.43 -11.11 -23.31
N ILE A 65 21.01 -11.97 -22.38
CA ILE A 65 21.50 -11.95 -21.00
C ILE A 65 22.10 -13.31 -20.68
N GLU A 66 23.35 -13.30 -20.22
CA GLU A 66 24.00 -14.47 -19.60
C GLU A 66 23.83 -14.37 -18.08
N CYS A 67 23.30 -15.41 -17.44
CA CYS A 67 23.00 -15.46 -16.01
C CYS A 67 23.96 -16.34 -15.26
N LYS A 68 24.55 -15.87 -14.17
CA LYS A 68 25.45 -16.66 -13.30
C LYS A 68 25.03 -16.50 -11.84
N HIS A 69 24.57 -17.61 -11.28
CA HIS A 69 24.21 -17.71 -9.87
C HIS A 69 25.39 -18.29 -9.08
N TYR A 70 26.27 -17.41 -8.61
CA TYR A 70 27.48 -17.79 -7.85
C TYR A 70 27.47 -17.19 -6.46
N SER A 71 28.26 -17.74 -5.56
CA SER A 71 28.46 -17.24 -4.20
C SER A 71 29.66 -16.29 -4.08
N SER A 72 30.44 -16.12 -5.13
CA SER A 72 31.64 -15.25 -5.17
C SER A 72 31.60 -14.32 -6.37
N ALA A 73 32.29 -13.19 -6.27
CA ALA A 73 32.36 -12.16 -7.33
C ALA A 73 32.83 -12.75 -8.67
N ILE A 74 32.20 -12.32 -9.74
CA ILE A 74 32.45 -12.77 -11.12
C ILE A 74 33.88 -12.41 -11.53
N GLN A 75 34.64 -13.40 -11.98
CA GLN A 75 36.00 -13.23 -12.46
C GLN A 75 36.04 -12.90 -13.95
N VAL A 76 37.13 -12.27 -14.39
CA VAL A 76 37.33 -11.83 -15.77
C VAL A 76 37.16 -12.94 -16.82
N GLY A 77 37.61 -14.17 -16.50
CA GLY A 77 37.52 -15.32 -17.41
C GLY A 77 36.07 -15.68 -17.82
N LEU A 78 35.07 -15.40 -16.99
CA LEU A 78 33.67 -15.61 -17.34
C LEU A 78 33.18 -14.55 -18.35
N ILE A 79 33.65 -13.32 -18.22
CA ILE A 79 33.36 -12.24 -19.20
C ILE A 79 34.08 -12.55 -20.51
N ASP A 80 35.34 -13.01 -20.48
CA ASP A 80 36.05 -13.43 -21.69
C ASP A 80 35.35 -14.58 -22.44
N ALA A 81 34.82 -15.56 -21.71
CA ALA A 81 34.02 -16.62 -22.31
C ALA A 81 32.74 -16.10 -22.96
N PHE A 82 32.07 -15.12 -22.33
CA PHE A 82 30.89 -14.51 -22.90
C PHE A 82 31.21 -13.65 -24.13
N VAL A 83 32.29 -12.88 -24.12
CA VAL A 83 32.82 -12.16 -25.30
C VAL A 83 33.08 -13.13 -26.47
N GLY A 84 33.76 -14.29 -26.19
CA GLY A 84 33.97 -15.30 -27.19
C GLY A 84 32.69 -15.89 -27.78
N LYS A 85 31.65 -16.05 -26.96
CA LYS A 85 30.32 -16.51 -27.39
C LYS A 85 29.64 -15.50 -28.35
N LEU A 86 29.89 -14.20 -28.18
CA LEU A 86 29.30 -13.12 -28.96
C LEU A 86 30.03 -12.82 -30.27
N SER A 87 31.30 -13.19 -30.42
CA SER A 87 32.19 -12.69 -31.48
C SER A 87 31.71 -12.99 -32.90
N ASP A 88 31.00 -14.10 -33.10
CA ASP A 88 30.55 -14.56 -34.42
C ASP A 88 29.03 -14.38 -34.63
N LEU A 89 28.39 -13.63 -33.75
CA LEU A 89 26.96 -13.37 -33.81
C LEU A 89 26.63 -12.02 -34.48
N PRO A 90 25.38 -11.82 -34.95
CA PRO A 90 24.90 -10.52 -35.35
C PRO A 90 24.99 -9.53 -34.19
N GLN A 91 24.77 -8.25 -34.49
CA GLN A 91 24.83 -7.20 -33.49
C GLN A 91 23.76 -7.40 -32.41
N LEU A 92 24.21 -7.84 -31.23
CA LEU A 92 23.38 -8.05 -30.05
C LEU A 92 23.75 -7.03 -28.96
N ILE A 93 22.80 -6.72 -28.09
CA ILE A 93 23.04 -5.94 -26.89
C ILE A 93 23.35 -6.94 -25.75
N PRO A 94 24.61 -7.05 -25.35
CA PRO A 94 25.02 -8.05 -24.37
C PRO A 94 24.85 -7.55 -22.94
N VAL A 95 24.25 -8.39 -22.11
CA VAL A 95 24.05 -8.15 -20.69
C VAL A 95 24.56 -9.38 -19.91
N PHE A 96 25.23 -9.13 -18.79
CA PHE A 96 25.67 -10.17 -17.89
C PHE A 96 25.04 -9.97 -16.52
N ALA A 97 24.34 -10.95 -16.00
CA ALA A 97 23.58 -10.86 -14.75
C ALA A 97 24.11 -11.86 -13.69
N THR A 98 24.26 -11.37 -12.46
CA THR A 98 24.66 -12.21 -11.32
C THR A 98 23.94 -11.78 -10.04
N THR A 99 23.94 -12.65 -9.04
CA THR A 99 23.44 -12.31 -7.68
C THR A 99 24.47 -11.55 -6.83
N VAL A 100 25.73 -11.62 -7.21
CA VAL A 100 26.88 -11.04 -6.48
C VAL A 100 27.59 -10.00 -7.33
N GLY A 101 28.62 -9.37 -6.78
CA GLY A 101 29.39 -8.35 -7.52
C GLY A 101 30.36 -8.93 -8.56
N TYR A 102 31.15 -8.05 -9.13
CA TYR A 102 32.17 -8.34 -10.14
C TYR A 102 33.55 -7.96 -9.60
N GLN A 103 34.58 -8.70 -10.01
CA GLN A 103 35.96 -8.26 -9.81
C GLN A 103 36.28 -7.10 -10.76
N SER A 104 37.20 -6.21 -10.38
CA SER A 104 37.59 -5.03 -11.15
C SER A 104 38.05 -5.36 -12.58
N GLY A 105 38.75 -6.49 -12.75
CA GLY A 105 39.13 -6.98 -14.06
C GLY A 105 37.93 -7.36 -14.93
N ALA A 106 36.90 -7.98 -14.34
CA ALA A 106 35.67 -8.32 -15.05
C ALA A 106 34.88 -7.07 -15.46
N GLU A 107 34.76 -6.07 -14.58
CA GLU A 107 34.13 -4.78 -14.91
C GLU A 107 34.86 -4.05 -16.04
N THR A 108 36.20 -4.02 -15.98
CA THR A 108 37.03 -3.37 -17.01
C THR A 108 36.83 -4.07 -18.36
N LYS A 109 36.86 -5.39 -18.40
CA LYS A 109 36.65 -6.16 -19.63
C LYS A 109 35.26 -5.98 -20.20
N ALA A 110 34.22 -6.03 -19.36
CA ALA A 110 32.84 -5.81 -19.76
C ALA A 110 32.65 -4.41 -20.39
N ARG A 111 33.25 -3.39 -19.78
CA ARG A 111 33.20 -2.02 -20.30
C ARG A 111 33.87 -1.90 -21.67
N GLN A 112 35.01 -2.57 -21.90
CA GLN A 112 35.70 -2.59 -23.21
C GLN A 112 34.85 -3.21 -24.33
N HIS A 113 33.95 -4.15 -23.97
CA HIS A 113 33.11 -4.85 -24.93
C HIS A 113 31.63 -4.38 -24.90
N ASN A 114 31.33 -3.26 -24.25
CA ASN A 114 29.98 -2.71 -24.11
C ASN A 114 28.97 -3.72 -23.51
N ILE A 115 29.42 -4.58 -22.61
CA ILE A 115 28.57 -5.50 -21.87
C ILE A 115 27.99 -4.76 -20.67
N GLU A 116 26.65 -4.70 -20.59
CA GLU A 116 25.97 -4.17 -19.40
C GLU A 116 26.05 -5.19 -18.25
N LEU A 117 26.49 -4.75 -17.08
CA LEU A 117 26.61 -5.59 -15.90
C LEU A 117 25.48 -5.33 -14.93
N LEU A 118 24.76 -6.38 -14.57
CA LEU A 118 23.64 -6.32 -13.63
C LEU A 118 23.93 -7.17 -12.38
N ILE A 119 23.61 -6.64 -11.21
CA ILE A 119 23.36 -7.45 -10.03
C ILE A 119 21.83 -7.58 -9.92
N VAL A 120 21.35 -8.83 -10.04
CA VAL A 120 19.91 -9.16 -9.96
C VAL A 120 19.70 -10.06 -8.76
N ARG A 121 19.00 -9.58 -7.75
CA ARG A 121 18.89 -10.25 -6.46
C ARG A 121 17.54 -10.02 -5.78
N GLU A 122 17.23 -10.87 -4.83
CA GLU A 122 16.18 -10.60 -3.86
C GLU A 122 16.53 -9.39 -3.01
N GLN A 123 15.55 -8.82 -2.33
CA GLN A 123 15.78 -7.70 -1.41
C GLN A 123 16.69 -8.12 -0.24
N SER A 124 17.35 -7.15 0.33
CA SER A 124 18.13 -7.25 1.55
C SER A 124 17.82 -6.10 2.50
N ASP A 125 18.31 -6.15 3.73
CA ASP A 125 18.06 -5.08 4.71
C ASP A 125 18.62 -3.72 4.26
N SER A 126 19.68 -3.72 3.43
CA SER A 126 20.23 -2.48 2.86
C SER A 126 19.28 -1.77 1.90
N ASP A 127 18.29 -2.45 1.34
CA ASP A 127 17.30 -1.83 0.45
C ASP A 127 16.23 -1.03 1.23
N TRP A 128 16.20 -1.19 2.56
CA TRP A 128 15.30 -0.48 3.48
C TRP A 128 15.97 0.72 4.17
N VAL A 129 17.09 1.15 3.64
CA VAL A 129 17.79 2.35 4.08
C VAL A 129 18.03 3.23 2.86
N SER A 130 17.70 4.52 2.97
CA SER A 130 17.98 5.49 1.91
C SER A 130 19.48 5.69 1.76
N HIS A 131 19.88 6.31 0.64
CA HIS A 131 21.29 6.65 0.41
C HIS A 131 21.92 7.49 1.54
N ASP A 132 21.14 8.35 2.19
CA ASP A 132 21.60 9.21 3.30
C ASP A 132 21.56 8.50 4.67
N GLY A 133 21.36 7.18 4.68
CA GLY A 133 21.30 6.36 5.89
C GLY A 133 19.99 6.46 6.66
N ILE A 134 18.94 7.05 6.07
CA ILE A 134 17.63 7.18 6.71
C ILE A 134 16.85 5.87 6.51
N PRO A 135 16.36 5.21 7.58
CA PRO A 135 15.53 4.02 7.46
C PRO A 135 14.24 4.30 6.68
N LEU A 136 13.88 3.39 5.78
CA LEU A 136 12.59 3.39 5.08
C LEU A 136 11.56 2.63 5.90
N ILE A 137 10.30 3.01 5.77
CA ILE A 137 9.19 2.29 6.41
C ILE A 137 9.00 0.96 5.69
N ARG A 138 9.27 -0.14 6.40
CA ARG A 138 9.12 -1.50 5.90
C ARG A 138 7.76 -2.08 6.22
N GLU A 139 7.23 -1.72 7.40
CA GLU A 139 5.95 -2.22 7.88
C GLU A 139 5.10 -1.06 8.40
N VAL A 140 3.80 -1.14 8.17
CA VAL A 140 2.81 -0.23 8.75
C VAL A 140 1.75 -1.07 9.44
N ASN A 141 1.60 -0.86 10.74
CA ASN A 141 0.51 -1.42 11.51
C ASN A 141 -0.64 -0.40 11.54
N VAL A 142 -1.79 -0.80 11.03
CA VAL A 142 -3.01 0.01 11.04
C VAL A 142 -3.96 -0.57 12.07
N GLU A 143 -4.32 0.27 13.05
CA GLU A 143 -5.31 -0.04 14.06
C GLU A 143 -6.55 0.80 13.79
N MET A 144 -7.67 0.13 13.54
CA MET A 144 -8.93 0.78 13.22
C MET A 144 -9.93 0.53 14.35
N HIS A 145 -10.45 1.61 14.90
CA HIS A 145 -11.48 1.58 15.94
C HIS A 145 -12.82 2.00 15.32
N LEU A 146 -13.74 1.05 15.22
CA LEU A 146 -15.10 1.29 14.76
C LEU A 146 -15.97 1.57 15.98
N VAL A 147 -16.29 2.83 16.18
CA VAL A 147 -17.14 3.29 17.29
C VAL A 147 -18.56 3.48 16.76
N SER A 148 -19.50 2.71 17.28
CA SER A 148 -20.91 2.96 17.01
C SER A 148 -21.42 4.10 17.90
N PRO A 149 -22.19 5.05 17.38
CA PRO A 149 -22.72 6.11 18.20
C PRO A 149 -23.65 5.59 19.31
N THR A 150 -23.68 6.27 20.44
CA THR A 150 -24.66 6.02 21.49
C THR A 150 -26.06 6.32 20.96
N ILE A 151 -27.00 5.43 21.25
CA ILE A 151 -28.39 5.54 20.79
C ILE A 151 -29.30 5.71 21.99
N ILE A 152 -30.06 6.81 22.03
CA ILE A 152 -31.16 6.97 22.96
C ILE A 152 -32.31 6.09 22.46
N THR A 153 -32.64 5.06 23.24
CA THR A 153 -33.69 4.09 22.91
C THR A 153 -35.06 4.50 23.46
N SER A 154 -35.06 5.31 24.50
CA SER A 154 -36.31 5.86 25.10
C SER A 154 -36.04 7.23 25.70
N PHE A 155 -36.94 8.14 25.50
CA PHE A 155 -36.97 9.47 26.13
C PHE A 155 -38.33 9.70 26.81
N SER A 156 -38.32 9.92 28.14
CA SER A 156 -39.51 10.13 28.95
C SER A 156 -39.43 11.52 29.57
N PRO A 157 -40.16 12.50 29.05
CA PRO A 157 -40.24 13.84 29.65
C PRO A 157 -41.01 13.79 30.98
N LEU A 158 -40.48 14.40 32.03
CA LEU A 158 -41.14 14.61 33.31
C LEU A 158 -41.56 16.08 33.37
N LEU A 159 -42.83 16.29 33.15
CA LEU A 159 -43.38 17.67 33.02
C LEU A 159 -43.37 18.42 34.36
N ASP A 160 -43.22 19.73 34.29
CA ASP A 160 -43.50 20.59 35.41
C ASP A 160 -45.02 20.54 35.73
N LYS A 161 -45.34 20.23 36.97
CA LYS A 161 -46.75 19.96 37.39
C LYS A 161 -47.63 21.20 37.28
N GLU A 162 -47.11 22.35 37.73
CA GLU A 162 -47.90 23.59 37.74
C GLU A 162 -48.17 24.07 36.31
N TRP A 163 -47.12 23.98 35.46
CA TRP A 163 -47.27 24.28 34.05
C TRP A 163 -48.24 23.34 33.34
N ALA A 164 -48.18 22.03 33.64
CA ALA A 164 -49.03 21.03 32.99
C ALA A 164 -50.50 21.25 33.39
N GLU A 165 -50.81 21.51 34.68
CA GLU A 165 -52.18 21.82 35.18
C GLU A 165 -52.75 23.09 34.57
N LEU A 166 -51.93 24.13 34.39
CA LEU A 166 -52.34 25.37 33.75
C LEU A 166 -52.57 25.25 32.24
N THR A 167 -51.72 24.49 31.56
CA THR A 167 -51.76 24.36 30.10
C THR A 167 -52.80 23.32 29.65
N TYR A 168 -52.96 22.24 30.42
CA TYR A 168 -53.85 21.13 30.12
C TYR A 168 -54.80 20.84 31.31
N PRO A 169 -55.73 21.73 31.63
CA PRO A 169 -56.61 21.58 32.82
C PRO A 169 -57.50 20.36 32.77
N ASN A 170 -57.74 19.80 31.59
CA ASN A 170 -58.51 18.55 31.37
C ASN A 170 -57.65 17.31 31.13
N GLY A 171 -56.34 17.38 31.43
CA GLY A 171 -55.36 16.37 31.12
C GLY A 171 -54.74 16.53 29.73
N ILE A 172 -53.55 15.93 29.56
CA ILE A 172 -52.83 15.94 28.28
C ILE A 172 -53.65 15.12 27.29
N PRO A 173 -53.94 15.64 26.06
CA PRO A 173 -54.72 14.93 25.07
C PRO A 173 -54.00 13.62 24.66
N GLU A 174 -54.74 12.52 24.68
CA GLU A 174 -54.20 11.17 24.28
C GLU A 174 -53.68 11.19 22.82
N ASN A 175 -54.16 12.09 21.99
CA ASN A 175 -53.84 12.22 20.57
C ASN A 175 -52.74 13.27 20.27
N ASN A 176 -51.99 13.71 21.27
CA ASN A 176 -50.88 14.63 21.06
C ASN A 176 -49.54 13.90 21.27
N PRO A 177 -49.19 12.91 20.43
CA PRO A 177 -47.90 12.25 20.53
C PRO A 177 -46.84 13.23 20.04
N MET A 178 -45.91 13.60 20.92
CA MET A 178 -44.69 14.29 20.52
C MET A 178 -43.79 13.26 19.83
N ILE A 179 -44.04 13.03 18.55
CA ILE A 179 -43.27 12.08 17.70
C ILE A 179 -42.38 12.89 16.74
N GLY A 180 -41.08 12.64 16.80
CA GLY A 180 -40.10 13.29 15.92
C GLY A 180 -38.79 12.51 15.89
N PHE A 181 -37.93 12.91 14.97
CA PHE A 181 -36.57 12.41 14.94
C PHE A 181 -35.71 13.04 16.03
N ASN A 182 -34.69 12.37 16.50
CA ASN A 182 -33.80 12.86 17.56
C ASN A 182 -33.12 14.20 17.21
N ASN A 183 -32.93 14.52 15.96
CA ASN A 183 -32.40 15.81 15.48
C ASN A 183 -33.46 16.90 15.35
N GLU A 184 -34.74 16.57 15.55
CA GLU A 184 -35.87 17.53 15.48
C GLU A 184 -36.44 17.88 16.87
N MET A 185 -36.05 17.12 17.88
CA MET A 185 -36.45 17.33 19.27
C MET A 185 -35.30 17.97 20.05
N PHE A 186 -35.59 19.13 20.71
CA PHE A 186 -34.58 19.92 21.41
C PHE A 186 -34.91 20.11 22.87
N LEU A 187 -33.90 19.97 23.71
CA LEU A 187 -33.91 20.43 25.09
C LEU A 187 -33.36 21.85 25.14
N GLU A 188 -34.14 22.79 25.62
CA GLU A 188 -33.78 24.22 25.69
C GLU A 188 -33.98 24.76 27.11
N ASN A 189 -32.95 25.41 27.63
CA ASN A 189 -33.00 26.17 28.86
C ASN A 189 -32.37 27.57 28.65
N ASP A 190 -32.18 28.36 29.68
CA ASP A 190 -31.62 29.71 29.59
C ASP A 190 -30.18 29.75 29.08
N THR A 191 -29.45 28.65 29.13
CA THR A 191 -28.01 28.56 28.83
C THR A 191 -27.68 27.74 27.57
N SER A 192 -28.57 26.85 27.16
CA SER A 192 -28.29 25.90 26.08
C SER A 192 -29.52 25.43 25.34
N LYS A 193 -29.31 25.03 24.10
CA LYS A 193 -30.27 24.31 23.27
C LYS A 193 -29.54 23.13 22.59
N VAL A 194 -29.97 21.92 22.90
CA VAL A 194 -29.34 20.66 22.41
C VAL A 194 -30.41 19.76 21.83
N SER A 195 -30.16 19.17 20.67
CA SER A 195 -31.01 18.10 20.14
C SER A 195 -30.82 16.81 20.93
N LEU A 196 -31.80 15.90 20.88
CA LEU A 196 -31.63 14.56 21.47
C LEU A 196 -30.49 13.76 20.78
N LEU A 197 -30.19 14.08 19.52
CA LEU A 197 -29.04 13.51 18.82
C LEU A 197 -27.71 14.00 19.40
N GLU A 198 -27.58 15.30 19.64
CA GLU A 198 -26.39 15.88 20.30
C GLU A 198 -26.27 15.40 21.73
N LEU A 199 -27.38 15.25 22.45
CA LEU A 199 -27.40 14.65 23.79
C LEU A 199 -26.85 13.22 23.75
N ALA A 200 -27.26 12.40 22.79
CA ALA A 200 -26.74 11.05 22.63
C ALA A 200 -25.23 11.04 22.39
N GLN A 201 -24.71 11.98 21.61
CA GLN A 201 -23.26 12.11 21.36
C GLN A 201 -22.50 12.50 22.64
N GLN A 202 -23.07 13.33 23.51
CA GLN A 202 -22.48 13.69 24.81
C GLN A 202 -22.42 12.53 25.79
N LEU A 203 -23.29 11.53 25.62
CA LEU A 203 -23.31 10.32 26.43
C LEU A 203 -22.27 9.27 25.98
N GLN A 204 -21.59 9.49 24.86
CA GLN A 204 -20.57 8.60 24.38
C GLN A 204 -19.40 8.61 25.37
N PRO A 205 -19.03 7.44 25.97
CA PRO A 205 -17.92 7.38 26.90
C PRO A 205 -16.59 7.63 26.20
N LEU A 206 -15.66 8.22 26.92
CA LEU A 206 -14.28 8.38 26.46
C LEU A 206 -13.48 7.07 26.60
N ASP A 207 -13.90 6.18 27.49
CA ASP A 207 -13.28 4.88 27.74
C ASP A 207 -14.08 3.74 27.09
N GLU A 208 -13.36 2.82 26.43
CA GLU A 208 -13.92 1.73 25.62
C GLU A 208 -14.56 0.59 26.43
N GLU A 209 -14.44 0.59 27.77
CA GLU A 209 -14.90 -0.51 28.62
C GLU A 209 -16.38 -0.42 29.01
N GLU A 210 -17.01 0.73 28.84
CA GLU A 210 -18.39 0.99 29.24
C GLU A 210 -19.39 0.69 28.12
N SER A 211 -19.56 -0.56 27.73
CA SER A 211 -20.64 -0.96 26.83
C SER A 211 -21.82 -1.54 27.59
N GLY A 212 -23.05 -1.23 27.17
CA GLY A 212 -24.26 -1.77 27.79
C GLY A 212 -25.47 -0.87 27.62
N ASP A 213 -26.56 -1.26 28.30
CA ASP A 213 -27.78 -0.51 28.37
C ASP A 213 -27.85 0.27 29.69
N TYR A 214 -28.18 1.54 29.59
CA TYR A 214 -28.20 2.47 30.72
C TYR A 214 -29.53 3.18 30.81
N GLU A 215 -29.91 3.51 32.04
CA GLU A 215 -31.02 4.40 32.35
C GLU A 215 -30.50 5.53 33.24
N THR A 216 -30.85 6.77 32.91
CA THR A 216 -30.56 7.91 33.77
C THR A 216 -31.72 8.90 33.80
N THR A 217 -31.88 9.55 34.97
CA THR A 217 -32.83 10.66 35.13
C THR A 217 -32.06 11.92 35.43
N VAL A 218 -32.30 12.97 34.63
CA VAL A 218 -31.62 14.25 34.73
C VAL A 218 -32.61 15.31 35.14
N GLU A 219 -32.34 16.04 36.24
CA GLU A 219 -33.09 17.23 36.61
C GLU A 219 -32.84 18.31 35.56
N PHE A 220 -33.90 18.89 35.04
CA PHE A 220 -33.81 19.82 33.93
C PHE A 220 -34.91 20.87 34.02
N ASP A 221 -34.56 22.07 34.37
CA ASP A 221 -35.48 23.22 34.32
C ASP A 221 -35.38 23.90 32.94
N GLY A 222 -36.31 23.56 32.07
CA GLY A 222 -36.30 24.02 30.68
C GLY A 222 -37.47 23.47 29.89
N TYR A 223 -37.32 23.37 28.61
CA TYR A 223 -38.38 22.97 27.70
C TYR A 223 -37.92 21.89 26.76
N LEU A 224 -38.80 20.95 26.44
CA LEU A 224 -38.73 20.11 25.28
C LEU A 224 -39.45 20.78 24.12
N LEU A 225 -38.77 20.96 23.01
CA LEU A 225 -39.28 21.59 21.81
C LEU A 225 -39.36 20.58 20.68
N HIS A 226 -40.48 20.56 19.96
CA HIS A 226 -40.63 19.83 18.72
C HIS A 226 -41.63 20.54 17.82
N LYS A 227 -41.20 21.05 16.67
CA LYS A 227 -42.01 21.91 15.78
C LYS A 227 -42.58 23.11 16.55
N ASP A 228 -43.90 23.23 16.60
CA ASP A 228 -44.61 24.33 17.31
C ASP A 228 -44.96 23.96 18.77
N GLU A 229 -44.66 22.73 19.19
CA GLU A 229 -44.94 22.24 20.54
C GLU A 229 -43.81 22.59 21.51
N LYS A 230 -44.17 23.04 22.70
CA LYS A 230 -43.23 23.38 23.75
C LYS A 230 -43.75 22.86 25.10
N TRP A 231 -43.03 21.96 25.71
CA TRP A 231 -43.40 21.34 26.98
C TRP A 231 -42.40 21.72 28.07
N LYS A 232 -42.88 22.30 29.16
CA LYS A 232 -42.05 22.64 30.33
C LYS A 232 -41.70 21.34 31.07
N LEU A 233 -40.39 21.10 31.28
CA LEU A 233 -39.88 19.98 31.98
C LEU A 233 -39.40 20.35 33.39
N LYS A 234 -39.54 19.42 34.34
CA LYS A 234 -38.86 19.38 35.61
C LYS A 234 -37.63 18.46 35.57
N ALA A 235 -37.73 17.44 34.78
CA ALA A 235 -36.69 16.44 34.55
C ALA A 235 -36.96 15.67 33.26
N TYR A 236 -36.01 14.86 32.84
CA TYR A 236 -36.25 13.82 31.83
C TYR A 236 -35.55 12.54 32.22
N ARG A 237 -36.08 11.42 31.77
CA ARG A 237 -35.46 10.10 31.87
C ARG A 237 -35.12 9.60 30.48
N ILE A 238 -33.93 9.07 30.32
CA ILE A 238 -33.48 8.45 29.08
C ILE A 238 -33.00 7.03 29.36
N ASN A 239 -33.31 6.15 28.42
CA ASN A 239 -32.66 4.87 28.27
C ASN A 239 -31.77 4.97 27.01
N TYR A 240 -30.55 4.49 27.11
CA TYR A 240 -29.59 4.56 26.01
C TYR A 240 -28.66 3.36 25.99
N THR A 241 -28.18 3.03 24.81
CA THR A 241 -27.25 1.91 24.59
C THR A 241 -25.91 2.43 24.13
N ILE A 242 -24.85 2.02 24.83
CA ILE A 242 -23.46 2.21 24.43
C ILE A 242 -22.98 0.92 23.80
N HIS A 243 -22.56 1.00 22.57
CA HIS A 243 -22.05 -0.16 21.82
C HIS A 243 -20.56 -0.37 22.09
N LYS A 244 -20.16 -1.65 22.16
CA LYS A 244 -18.74 -2.01 22.26
C LYS A 244 -18.00 -1.57 21.01
N THR A 245 -16.87 -0.89 21.19
CA THR A 245 -15.95 -0.56 20.11
C THR A 245 -15.40 -1.84 19.48
N HIS A 246 -15.51 -1.94 18.16
CA HIS A 246 -14.88 -3.02 17.41
C HIS A 246 -13.50 -2.56 16.94
N LYS A 247 -12.48 -3.35 17.31
CA LYS A 247 -11.09 -3.08 16.93
C LYS A 247 -10.64 -4.08 15.89
N GLU A 248 -10.07 -3.56 14.80
CA GLU A 248 -9.40 -4.35 13.79
C GLU A 248 -7.97 -3.86 13.61
N THR A 249 -7.05 -4.81 13.49
CA THR A 249 -5.64 -4.54 13.24
C THR A 249 -5.20 -5.25 11.98
N PHE A 250 -4.54 -4.53 11.07
CA PHE A 250 -3.88 -5.15 9.92
C PHE A 250 -2.48 -4.59 9.75
N ASN A 251 -1.60 -5.49 9.37
CA ASN A 251 -0.20 -5.21 9.08
C ASN A 251 0.00 -5.14 7.57
N ILE A 252 0.59 -4.05 7.09
CA ILE A 252 1.04 -3.89 5.72
C ILE A 252 2.56 -4.04 5.73
N ASP A 253 3.05 -5.18 5.29
CA ASP A 253 4.47 -5.47 5.17
C ASP A 253 4.90 -5.27 3.71
N PHE A 254 5.51 -4.12 3.42
CA PHE A 254 5.99 -3.76 2.09
C PHE A 254 7.09 -4.69 1.58
N SER A 255 7.79 -5.41 2.45
CA SER A 255 8.78 -6.38 2.03
C SER A 255 8.18 -7.54 1.24
N LYS A 256 6.92 -7.88 1.52
CA LYS A 256 6.19 -8.93 0.79
C LYS A 256 5.77 -8.50 -0.60
N GLU A 257 5.69 -7.19 -0.84
CA GLU A 257 5.33 -6.62 -2.15
C GLU A 257 6.53 -6.44 -3.07
N LEU A 258 7.74 -6.58 -2.55
CA LEU A 258 8.97 -6.48 -3.34
C LEU A 258 9.21 -7.81 -4.08
N ASP A 259 9.37 -7.74 -5.42
CA ASP A 259 9.70 -8.89 -6.26
C ASP A 259 11.22 -9.07 -6.36
N GLY A 260 11.95 -7.98 -6.61
CA GLY A 260 13.41 -8.04 -6.67
C GLY A 260 14.07 -6.69 -6.93
N VAL A 261 15.39 -6.71 -6.95
CA VAL A 261 16.26 -5.55 -7.15
C VAL A 261 17.21 -5.80 -8.31
N ILE A 262 17.36 -4.82 -9.19
CA ILE A 262 18.34 -4.81 -10.28
C ILE A 262 19.25 -3.60 -10.13
N GLU A 263 20.55 -3.83 -9.98
CA GLU A 263 21.56 -2.80 -9.95
C GLU A 263 22.35 -2.80 -11.28
N TYR A 264 22.41 -1.63 -11.91
CA TYR A 264 23.13 -1.37 -13.17
C TYR A 264 24.52 -0.82 -12.81
N ILE A 265 25.53 -1.70 -12.82
CA ILE A 265 26.87 -1.36 -12.33
C ILE A 265 27.52 -0.24 -13.16
N ASN A 266 27.41 -0.32 -14.49
CA ASN A 266 28.01 0.68 -15.39
C ASN A 266 27.29 2.04 -15.34
N ARG A 267 26.04 2.08 -14.88
CA ARG A 267 25.19 3.29 -14.86
C ARG A 267 25.02 3.90 -13.49
N GLY A 268 25.43 3.20 -12.44
CA GLY A 268 25.21 3.64 -11.05
C GLY A 268 23.72 3.83 -10.72
N LYS A 269 22.87 2.90 -11.18
CA LYS A 269 21.42 2.95 -10.98
C LYS A 269 20.94 1.66 -10.33
N LYS A 270 19.92 1.79 -9.49
CA LYS A 270 19.19 0.66 -8.89
C LYS A 270 17.71 0.77 -9.24
N LYS A 271 17.12 -0.32 -9.69
CA LYS A 271 15.67 -0.43 -9.89
C LYS A 271 15.11 -1.48 -8.91
N THR A 272 14.12 -1.07 -8.14
CA THR A 272 13.35 -1.92 -7.25
C THR A 272 12.03 -2.25 -7.92
N ILE A 273 11.70 -3.53 -8.03
CA ILE A 273 10.54 -4.04 -8.76
C ILE A 273 9.55 -4.60 -7.76
N LEU A 274 8.30 -4.14 -7.85
CA LEU A 274 7.19 -4.60 -7.02
C LEU A 274 6.40 -5.70 -7.74
N LYS A 275 5.80 -6.61 -7.00
CA LYS A 275 4.94 -7.69 -7.52
C LYS A 275 3.72 -7.13 -8.28
N SER A 276 3.26 -5.95 -7.91
CA SER A 276 2.22 -5.20 -8.63
C SER A 276 2.64 -4.70 -10.01
N GLY A 277 3.92 -4.86 -10.39
CA GLY A 277 4.52 -4.34 -11.63
C GLY A 277 5.04 -2.91 -11.53
N GLY A 278 4.94 -2.27 -10.35
CA GLY A 278 5.54 -0.95 -10.10
C GLY A 278 7.07 -1.04 -10.08
N VAL A 279 7.74 -0.02 -10.62
CA VAL A 279 9.21 0.08 -10.62
C VAL A 279 9.63 1.41 -10.03
N LYS A 280 10.53 1.35 -9.04
CA LYS A 280 11.19 2.51 -8.45
C LYS A 280 12.65 2.54 -8.91
N GLU A 281 13.10 3.67 -9.48
CA GLU A 281 14.49 3.88 -9.87
C GLU A 281 15.20 4.81 -8.86
N GLU A 282 16.41 4.45 -8.50
CA GLU A 282 17.30 5.22 -7.64
C GLU A 282 18.67 5.36 -8.34
N ILE A 283 19.28 6.55 -8.22
CA ILE A 283 20.64 6.78 -8.69
C ILE A 283 21.58 6.50 -7.52
N LEU A 284 22.46 5.52 -7.69
CA LEU A 284 23.53 5.22 -6.77
C LEU A 284 24.66 6.22 -7.03
N ARG A 285 25.11 6.97 -6.01
CA ARG A 285 26.31 7.82 -6.19
C ARG A 285 27.49 6.91 -6.52
N GLN A 286 28.13 7.20 -7.64
CA GLN A 286 29.45 6.62 -7.90
C GLN A 286 30.42 7.24 -6.88
N ASP A 287 30.88 6.46 -5.92
CA ASP A 287 32.07 6.81 -5.19
C ASP A 287 33.18 7.07 -6.21
N LYS A 288 33.66 8.31 -6.29
CA LYS A 288 34.82 8.64 -7.10
C LYS A 288 36.00 7.82 -6.53
N ARG A 289 36.26 6.64 -7.13
CA ARG A 289 37.51 5.93 -6.98
C ARG A 289 38.57 6.48 -7.92
#